data_c71595db42cfbfa0a053de004f2dffe2
#
_entry.id   c71595db42cfbfa0a053de004f2dffe2
#
_cell.length_a   1.000
_cell.length_b   1.000
_cell.length_c   1.000
_cell.angle_alpha   90.00
_cell.angle_beta   90.00
_cell.angle_gamma   90.00
#
_symmetry.space_group_name_H-M   'P 1'
#
loop_
_entity.id
_entity.type
_entity.pdbx_description
1 polymer ?
#
loop_
_entity_poly.entity_id
_entity_poly.type
_entity_poly.pdbx_seq_one_letter_code
_entity_poly.pdbx_strand_id
1 'polypeptide(L)'
;MEIEKEENISPSFSVFDKITNCHSDTITSISFTSEKSSKKLLATGSNDKFIKIFDINNEEMNEGANQDESKNVKEKWKYQYHIFGINKIKFNSDNKYLLSGGNDCQVNIVDINSQNLLRNFRVESIVTSLDINYSNNILAVGTYDYLMYLFDIRTRNCICKMICHSEPITDVKFSEDSTVIYSTSYDSFFRIWDMFRFSPLKTFSLENSPSINNVLLLENENYVLLNNFNSSLEIMDVVSEEQIKKFGGHKHCNYCTDCCLYTYEERGKRNDLIFTGDEEGNICFYNVREEGTKCNKISIKDKIKYDSNEMTGNISNNNKTPVVVNCLDILKCNENQNDIIACSVMGDLNNSILLLKQDK
;
A
#
# COMPACT_ATOMS: atom_id res chain seq x y z
N MET A 1 -44.20 6.26 -15.55
CA MET A 1 -43.16 6.57 -14.58
C MET A 1 -41.89 5.97 -15.14
N GLU A 2 -41.12 6.77 -15.86
CA GLU A 2 -39.81 6.39 -16.34
C GLU A 2 -38.87 6.37 -15.14
N ILE A 3 -38.33 5.20 -14.86
CA ILE A 3 -37.26 5.02 -13.89
C ILE A 3 -36.03 5.61 -14.59
N GLU A 4 -35.63 6.83 -14.22
CA GLU A 4 -34.34 7.39 -14.60
C GLU A 4 -33.27 6.37 -14.19
N LYS A 5 -32.61 5.78 -15.18
CA LYS A 5 -31.39 5.02 -14.96
C LYS A 5 -30.37 6.03 -14.43
N GLU A 6 -30.08 5.98 -13.14
CA GLU A 6 -28.91 6.67 -12.59
C GLU A 6 -27.69 6.21 -13.41
N GLU A 7 -27.15 7.11 -14.22
CA GLU A 7 -25.88 6.89 -14.88
C GLU A 7 -24.83 6.81 -13.77
N ASN A 8 -24.30 5.60 -13.56
CA ASN A 8 -23.17 5.38 -12.68
C ASN A 8 -21.95 6.11 -13.27
N ILE A 9 -21.72 7.32 -12.83
CA ILE A 9 -20.54 8.10 -13.21
C ILE A 9 -19.38 7.49 -12.43
N SER A 10 -18.57 6.68 -13.11
CA SER A 10 -17.31 6.22 -12.53
C SER A 10 -16.36 7.41 -12.43
N PRO A 11 -15.70 7.63 -11.27
CA PRO A 11 -14.75 8.73 -11.12
C PRO A 11 -13.65 8.61 -12.18
N SER A 12 -13.30 9.73 -12.80
CA SER A 12 -12.17 9.83 -13.72
C SER A 12 -10.91 10.24 -12.97
N PHE A 13 -9.79 9.68 -13.38
CA PHE A 13 -8.48 9.96 -12.78
C PHE A 13 -7.51 10.39 -13.88
N SER A 14 -6.83 11.51 -13.66
CA SER A 14 -5.77 12.02 -14.54
C SER A 14 -4.40 11.85 -13.90
N VAL A 15 -3.36 11.79 -14.72
CA VAL A 15 -1.98 11.78 -14.22
C VAL A 15 -1.63 13.19 -13.74
N PHE A 16 -1.36 13.30 -12.45
CA PHE A 16 -0.96 14.56 -11.82
C PHE A 16 0.53 14.83 -12.00
N ASP A 17 1.37 13.82 -11.74
CA ASP A 17 2.82 13.92 -11.89
C ASP A 17 3.45 12.52 -12.04
N LYS A 18 4.71 12.46 -12.47
CA LYS A 18 5.48 11.25 -12.65
C LYS A 18 6.89 11.43 -12.12
N ILE A 19 7.30 10.59 -11.18
CA ILE A 19 8.67 10.55 -10.69
C ILE A 19 9.39 9.40 -11.40
N THR A 20 10.26 9.73 -12.35
CA THR A 20 11.05 8.75 -13.10
C THR A 20 12.37 8.46 -12.40
N ASN A 21 12.88 7.22 -12.54
CA ASN A 21 14.19 6.81 -12.02
C ASN A 21 14.38 7.11 -10.52
N CYS A 22 13.28 7.04 -9.73
CA CYS A 22 13.38 7.35 -8.32
C CYS A 22 14.24 6.36 -7.55
N HIS A 23 14.31 5.11 -7.99
CA HIS A 23 15.12 4.05 -7.39
C HIS A 23 15.87 3.26 -8.47
N SER A 24 17.03 2.68 -8.10
CA SER A 24 17.82 1.83 -9.00
C SER A 24 17.30 0.38 -9.08
N ASP A 25 16.41 0.00 -8.15
CA ASP A 25 15.78 -1.33 -8.11
C ASP A 25 14.29 -1.18 -7.79
N THR A 26 13.57 -2.29 -7.75
CA THR A 26 12.13 -2.32 -7.55
C THR A 26 11.70 -1.61 -6.28
N ILE A 27 10.63 -0.82 -6.37
CA ILE A 27 9.95 -0.22 -5.24
C ILE A 27 9.05 -1.28 -4.63
N THR A 28 9.25 -1.55 -3.34
CA THR A 28 8.55 -2.62 -2.62
C THR A 28 7.44 -2.12 -1.74
N SER A 29 7.50 -0.86 -1.33
CA SER A 29 6.48 -0.24 -0.49
C SER A 29 6.46 1.26 -0.65
N ILE A 30 5.26 1.83 -0.61
CA ILE A 30 5.03 3.27 -0.56
C ILE A 30 4.12 3.60 0.62
N SER A 31 4.26 4.79 1.16
CA SER A 31 3.39 5.27 2.25
C SER A 31 3.27 6.78 2.21
N PHE A 32 2.04 7.27 2.37
CA PHE A 32 1.75 8.69 2.55
C PHE A 32 1.66 9.07 4.03
N THR A 33 1.89 10.34 4.31
CA THR A 33 1.48 10.94 5.58
C THR A 33 -0.03 10.98 5.69
N SER A 34 -0.57 10.85 6.91
CA SER A 34 -2.01 10.92 7.16
C SER A 34 -2.59 12.31 6.85
N GLU A 35 -3.90 12.38 6.64
CA GLU A 35 -4.66 13.60 6.33
C GLU A 35 -4.40 14.74 7.33
N LYS A 36 -4.14 14.40 8.60
CA LYS A 36 -3.92 15.38 9.69
C LYS A 36 -2.59 16.11 9.59
N SER A 37 -1.72 15.70 8.67
CA SER A 37 -0.41 16.32 8.50
C SER A 37 -0.49 17.63 7.73
N SER A 38 0.19 18.66 8.24
CA SER A 38 0.40 19.92 7.49
C SER A 38 1.38 19.73 6.31
N LYS A 39 2.22 18.69 6.34
CA LYS A 39 3.17 18.34 5.28
C LYS A 39 2.71 17.08 4.58
N LYS A 40 2.53 17.16 3.27
CA LYS A 40 2.16 16.03 2.43
C LYS A 40 3.42 15.35 1.93
N LEU A 41 3.81 14.27 2.57
CA LEU A 41 5.02 13.53 2.23
C LEU A 41 4.66 12.15 1.69
N LEU A 42 5.39 11.71 0.67
CA LEU A 42 5.39 10.36 0.15
C LEU A 42 6.73 9.71 0.50
N ALA A 43 6.71 8.62 1.23
CA ALA A 43 7.87 7.78 1.46
C ALA A 43 7.85 6.58 0.52
N THR A 44 9.03 6.15 0.07
CA THR A 44 9.24 4.99 -0.79
C THR A 44 10.37 4.14 -0.26
N GLY A 45 10.16 2.83 -0.22
CA GLY A 45 11.15 1.82 0.12
C GLY A 45 11.43 0.92 -1.07
N SER A 46 12.69 0.54 -1.26
CA SER A 46 13.12 -0.22 -2.42
C SER A 46 14.12 -1.32 -2.06
N ASN A 47 14.23 -2.30 -2.97
CA ASN A 47 15.28 -3.32 -2.93
C ASN A 47 16.69 -2.72 -3.08
N ASP A 48 16.82 -1.48 -3.57
CA ASP A 48 18.10 -0.77 -3.62
C ASP A 48 18.61 -0.30 -2.24
N LYS A 49 17.93 -0.64 -1.14
CA LYS A 49 18.25 -0.38 0.27
C LYS A 49 17.99 1.05 0.72
N PHE A 50 17.54 1.90 -0.17
CA PHE A 50 17.24 3.30 0.15
C PHE A 50 15.78 3.51 0.46
N ILE A 51 15.55 4.41 1.41
CA ILE A 51 14.27 5.07 1.63
C ILE A 51 14.40 6.47 1.10
N LYS A 52 13.45 6.89 0.28
CA LYS A 52 13.35 8.26 -0.20
C LYS A 52 12.06 8.89 0.27
N ILE A 53 12.13 10.17 0.59
CA ILE A 53 10.94 10.95 0.98
C ILE A 53 10.80 12.12 0.01
N PHE A 54 9.62 12.22 -0.55
CA PHE A 54 9.23 13.27 -1.48
C PHE A 54 8.22 14.20 -0.82
N ASP A 55 8.37 15.49 -1.07
CA ASP A 55 7.42 16.53 -0.66
C ASP A 55 6.46 16.79 -1.83
N ILE A 56 5.17 16.68 -1.57
CA ILE A 56 4.12 16.89 -2.58
C ILE A 56 3.50 18.25 -2.31
N ASN A 57 3.96 19.26 -3.04
CA ASN A 57 3.40 20.60 -2.95
C ASN A 57 2.21 20.71 -3.90
N ASN A 58 1.02 20.89 -3.33
CA ASN A 58 -0.20 21.22 -4.09
C ASN A 58 -0.35 22.74 -4.34
N GLU A 59 0.70 23.54 -4.13
CA GLU A 59 0.62 24.96 -4.35
C GLU A 59 0.56 25.26 -5.85
N GLU A 60 -0.45 26.01 -6.20
CA GLU A 60 -0.94 26.46 -7.49
C GLU A 60 0.12 26.58 -8.60
N MET A 61 -0.23 26.03 -9.75
CA MET A 61 0.48 26.24 -11.01
C MET A 61 0.65 27.73 -11.30
N ASN A 62 1.84 28.26 -11.13
CA ASN A 62 2.23 29.46 -11.87
C ASN A 62 2.41 29.05 -13.33
N GLU A 63 1.46 29.45 -14.15
CA GLU A 63 1.46 29.31 -15.61
C GLU A 63 2.72 30.01 -16.19
N GLY A 64 3.78 29.30 -16.40
CA GLY A 64 4.93 29.91 -17.07
C GLY A 64 6.29 29.22 -17.03
N ALA A 65 6.41 27.99 -16.56
CA ALA A 65 7.70 27.31 -16.54
C ALA A 65 7.75 26.09 -17.49
N ASN A 66 8.93 25.84 -18.06
CA ASN A 66 9.22 24.81 -19.08
C ASN A 66 8.87 23.38 -18.66
N GLN A 67 8.45 22.55 -19.62
CA GLN A 67 7.75 21.25 -19.45
C GLN A 67 8.63 20.07 -19.01
N ASP A 68 9.91 20.24 -18.64
CA ASP A 68 10.87 19.12 -18.54
C ASP A 68 11.28 18.71 -17.13
N GLU A 69 10.77 19.31 -16.05
CA GLU A 69 11.04 18.86 -14.68
C GLU A 69 9.74 18.66 -13.89
N SER A 70 9.62 17.56 -13.13
CA SER A 70 8.49 17.31 -12.21
C SER A 70 8.37 18.44 -11.19
N LYS A 71 7.39 19.35 -11.41
CA LYS A 71 7.29 20.62 -10.69
C LYS A 71 6.61 20.50 -9.33
N ASN A 72 5.81 19.45 -9.16
CA ASN A 72 4.94 19.28 -8.00
C ASN A 72 5.52 18.36 -6.93
N VAL A 73 6.59 17.62 -7.26
CA VAL A 73 7.20 16.64 -6.36
C VAL A 73 8.69 16.83 -6.29
N LYS A 74 9.20 17.01 -5.07
CA LYS A 74 10.63 17.21 -4.83
C LYS A 74 11.17 16.16 -3.87
N GLU A 75 12.28 15.46 -4.26
CA GLU A 75 13.02 14.60 -3.33
C GLU A 75 13.57 15.47 -2.20
N LYS A 76 13.15 15.16 -0.97
CA LYS A 76 13.50 15.91 0.22
C LYS A 76 14.62 15.25 1.00
N TRP A 77 14.49 13.94 1.19
CA TRP A 77 15.46 13.16 1.96
C TRP A 77 15.67 11.78 1.38
N LYS A 78 16.89 11.27 1.56
CA LYS A 78 17.30 9.92 1.19
C LYS A 78 18.04 9.30 2.37
N TYR A 79 17.61 8.09 2.78
CA TYR A 79 18.18 7.35 3.89
C TYR A 79 18.68 5.98 3.44
N GLN A 80 19.77 5.54 4.08
CA GLN A 80 20.27 4.17 3.91
C GLN A 80 20.62 3.60 5.29
N TYR A 81 19.60 3.10 5.97
CA TYR A 81 19.75 2.44 7.26
C TYR A 81 19.68 0.92 7.16
N HIS A 82 19.28 0.40 6.02
CA HIS A 82 19.23 -1.02 5.72
C HIS A 82 20.43 -1.47 4.90
N ILE A 83 20.91 -2.71 5.18
CA ILE A 83 22.04 -3.34 4.46
C ILE A 83 21.51 -4.13 3.25
N PHE A 84 20.29 -4.62 3.32
CA PHE A 84 19.57 -5.32 2.26
C PHE A 84 18.30 -4.60 1.87
N GLY A 85 17.55 -5.17 0.91
CA GLY A 85 16.31 -4.60 0.40
C GLY A 85 15.28 -4.36 1.50
N ILE A 86 14.47 -3.34 1.30
CA ILE A 86 13.38 -2.94 2.18
C ILE A 86 12.11 -3.60 1.65
N ASN A 87 11.30 -4.18 2.53
CA ASN A 87 10.04 -4.83 2.14
C ASN A 87 8.81 -4.00 2.48
N LYS A 88 8.81 -3.33 3.64
CA LYS A 88 7.66 -2.53 4.07
C LYS A 88 8.12 -1.25 4.75
N ILE A 89 7.38 -0.17 4.44
CA ILE A 89 7.52 1.12 5.13
C ILE A 89 6.15 1.61 5.56
N LYS A 90 6.09 2.36 6.64
CA LYS A 90 4.86 2.99 7.14
C LYS A 90 5.15 4.25 7.94
N PHE A 91 4.39 5.32 7.69
CA PHE A 91 4.32 6.44 8.63
C PHE A 91 3.51 6.06 9.87
N ASN A 92 3.89 6.58 11.01
CA ASN A 92 3.07 6.48 12.20
C ASN A 92 1.88 7.45 12.14
N SER A 93 0.88 7.27 13.01
CA SER A 93 -0.36 8.07 13.02
C SER A 93 -0.12 9.58 13.19
N ASP A 94 0.94 9.98 13.90
CA ASP A 94 1.31 11.38 14.13
C ASP A 94 2.20 11.97 13.03
N ASN A 95 2.59 11.19 12.03
CA ASN A 95 3.52 11.59 10.95
C ASN A 95 4.89 12.09 11.44
N LYS A 96 5.30 11.70 12.64
CA LYS A 96 6.61 12.05 13.21
C LYS A 96 7.67 11.04 12.87
N TYR A 97 7.28 9.78 12.77
CA TYR A 97 8.19 8.66 12.58
C TYR A 97 7.87 7.90 11.30
N LEU A 98 8.92 7.47 10.63
CA LEU A 98 8.86 6.50 9.54
C LEU A 98 9.44 5.19 10.03
N LEU A 99 8.67 4.13 9.87
CA LEU A 99 9.07 2.76 10.15
C LEU A 99 9.46 2.08 8.86
N SER A 100 10.49 1.23 8.92
CA SER A 100 10.91 0.42 7.77
C SER A 100 11.39 -0.95 8.23
N GLY A 101 11.01 -1.98 7.51
CA GLY A 101 11.42 -3.36 7.71
C GLY A 101 12.02 -3.95 6.44
N GLY A 102 13.05 -4.77 6.57
CA GLY A 102 13.79 -5.24 5.41
C GLY A 102 14.32 -6.68 5.51
N ASN A 103 15.00 -7.07 4.44
CA ASN A 103 15.65 -8.38 4.29
C ASN A 103 16.85 -8.57 5.23
N ASP A 104 17.31 -7.52 5.88
CA ASP A 104 18.41 -7.54 6.87
C ASP A 104 17.96 -7.92 8.27
N CYS A 105 16.71 -8.39 8.41
CA CYS A 105 16.12 -8.81 9.69
C CYS A 105 16.05 -7.66 10.69
N GLN A 106 15.92 -6.42 10.21
CA GLN A 106 15.86 -5.24 11.05
C GLN A 106 14.61 -4.44 10.79
N VAL A 107 14.12 -3.79 11.85
CA VAL A 107 13.10 -2.73 11.75
C VAL A 107 13.72 -1.45 12.28
N ASN A 108 13.71 -0.42 11.45
CA ASN A 108 14.24 0.90 11.76
C ASN A 108 13.10 1.89 11.97
N ILE A 109 13.25 2.75 12.98
CA ILE A 109 12.37 3.89 13.23
C ILE A 109 13.18 5.16 13.11
N VAL A 110 12.81 6.00 12.15
CA VAL A 110 13.48 7.26 11.83
C VAL A 110 12.56 8.42 12.18
N ASP A 111 13.09 9.42 12.87
CA ASP A 111 12.39 10.69 13.09
C ASP A 111 12.52 11.57 11.84
N ILE A 112 11.37 11.96 11.29
CA ILE A 112 11.30 12.72 10.04
C ILE A 112 11.82 14.15 10.20
N ASN A 113 11.66 14.75 11.38
CA ASN A 113 12.10 16.12 11.60
C ASN A 113 13.61 16.21 11.81
N SER A 114 14.17 15.36 12.69
CA SER A 114 15.59 15.35 12.99
C SER A 114 16.42 14.53 11.99
N GLN A 115 15.77 13.72 11.16
CA GLN A 115 16.39 12.81 10.19
C GLN A 115 17.32 11.76 10.82
N ASN A 116 17.12 11.47 12.09
CA ASN A 116 17.97 10.53 12.83
C ASN A 116 17.26 9.19 13.02
N LEU A 117 18.08 8.12 12.99
CA LEU A 117 17.63 6.80 13.41
C LEU A 117 17.40 6.80 14.92
N LEU A 118 16.14 6.66 15.35
CA LEU A 118 15.79 6.65 16.77
C LEU A 118 15.91 5.27 17.38
N ARG A 119 15.46 4.25 16.66
CA ARG A 119 15.37 2.88 17.13
C ARG A 119 15.72 1.91 16.01
N ASN A 120 16.37 0.82 16.40
CA ASN A 120 16.58 -0.36 15.57
C ASN A 120 16.17 -1.58 16.39
N PHE A 121 15.29 -2.41 15.83
CA PHE A 121 14.87 -3.68 16.38
C PHE A 121 15.36 -4.80 15.48
N ARG A 122 15.85 -5.88 16.08
CA ARG A 122 16.30 -7.07 15.34
C ARG A 122 15.35 -8.21 15.58
N VAL A 123 15.02 -8.90 14.51
CA VAL A 123 14.26 -10.15 14.48
C VAL A 123 15.14 -11.27 13.92
N GLU A 124 14.68 -12.50 14.02
CA GLU A 124 15.49 -13.65 13.60
C GLU A 124 15.42 -13.94 12.10
N SER A 125 14.44 -13.36 11.42
CA SER A 125 14.21 -13.59 10.00
C SER A 125 13.84 -12.32 9.25
N ILE A 126 13.68 -12.42 7.94
CA ILE A 126 13.27 -11.34 7.03
C ILE A 126 11.96 -10.73 7.51
N VAL A 127 11.91 -9.41 7.60
CA VAL A 127 10.68 -8.67 7.88
C VAL A 127 9.86 -8.59 6.60
N THR A 128 8.65 -9.12 6.64
CA THR A 128 7.71 -9.10 5.50
C THR A 128 6.69 -7.99 5.63
N SER A 129 6.21 -7.74 6.84
CA SER A 129 5.26 -6.68 7.12
C SER A 129 5.49 -6.06 8.50
N LEU A 130 4.95 -4.88 8.68
CA LEU A 130 5.00 -4.15 9.95
C LEU A 130 3.79 -3.24 10.09
N ASP A 131 3.37 -3.06 11.33
CA ASP A 131 2.37 -2.07 11.69
C ASP A 131 2.62 -1.51 13.08
N ILE A 132 2.13 -0.31 13.33
CA ILE A 132 2.21 0.37 14.62
C ILE A 132 0.81 0.69 15.10
N ASN A 133 0.56 0.50 16.39
CA ASN A 133 -0.73 0.81 16.97
C ASN A 133 -0.99 2.32 17.00
N TYR A 134 -2.26 2.70 17.15
CA TYR A 134 -2.68 4.11 17.10
C TYR A 134 -1.96 5.00 18.14
N SER A 135 -1.67 4.47 19.32
CA SER A 135 -0.94 5.20 20.38
C SER A 135 0.58 5.30 20.16
N ASN A 136 1.10 4.76 19.05
CA ASN A 136 2.51 4.81 18.64
C ASN A 136 3.50 4.22 19.67
N ASN A 137 3.07 3.25 20.48
CA ASN A 137 3.91 2.65 21.52
C ASN A 137 4.22 1.18 21.27
N ILE A 138 3.42 0.47 20.48
CA ILE A 138 3.60 -0.95 20.16
C ILE A 138 3.75 -1.15 18.67
N LEU A 139 4.79 -1.86 18.30
CA LEU A 139 5.13 -2.24 16.94
C LEU A 139 4.87 -3.75 16.77
N ALA A 140 4.07 -4.12 15.77
CA ALA A 140 3.91 -5.49 15.32
C ALA A 140 4.76 -5.72 14.07
N VAL A 141 5.46 -6.84 14.02
CA VAL A 141 6.36 -7.23 12.93
C VAL A 141 6.05 -8.65 12.50
N GLY A 142 5.61 -8.83 11.27
CA GLY A 142 5.47 -10.14 10.64
C GLY A 142 6.75 -10.53 9.92
N THR A 143 7.11 -11.82 10.00
CA THR A 143 8.37 -12.31 9.46
C THR A 143 8.18 -13.50 8.53
N TYR A 144 9.22 -13.78 7.73
CA TYR A 144 9.24 -14.88 6.77
C TYR A 144 9.24 -16.26 7.42
N ASP A 145 9.72 -16.38 8.65
CA ASP A 145 9.70 -17.59 9.47
C ASP A 145 8.39 -17.77 10.26
N TYR A 146 7.28 -17.19 9.74
CA TYR A 146 5.92 -17.31 10.29
C TYR A 146 5.73 -16.81 11.72
N LEU A 147 6.70 -16.08 12.24
CA LEU A 147 6.65 -15.50 13.58
C LEU A 147 6.13 -14.06 13.52
N MET A 148 5.37 -13.68 14.53
CA MET A 148 5.02 -12.30 14.80
C MET A 148 5.73 -11.84 16.08
N TYR A 149 6.39 -10.68 15.98
CA TYR A 149 7.06 -10.02 17.10
C TYR A 149 6.27 -8.77 17.48
N LEU A 150 6.14 -8.56 18.77
CA LEU A 150 5.61 -7.33 19.34
C LEU A 150 6.69 -6.63 20.16
N PHE A 151 6.95 -5.37 19.83
CA PHE A 151 7.94 -4.56 20.51
C PHE A 151 7.28 -3.34 21.17
N ASP A 152 7.70 -3.05 22.40
CA ASP A 152 7.46 -1.74 23.01
C ASP A 152 8.54 -0.76 22.52
N ILE A 153 8.11 0.25 21.77
CA ILE A 153 9.02 1.24 21.16
C ILE A 153 9.70 2.09 22.22
N ARG A 154 9.02 2.35 23.32
CA ARG A 154 9.51 3.17 24.42
C ARG A 154 10.61 2.45 25.22
N THR A 155 10.36 1.21 25.62
CA THR A 155 11.31 0.42 26.44
C THR A 155 12.33 -0.33 25.62
N ARG A 156 12.12 -0.46 24.30
CA ARG A 156 12.92 -1.25 23.34
C ARG A 156 12.89 -2.74 23.58
N ASN A 157 11.94 -3.23 24.35
CA ASN A 157 11.84 -4.63 24.66
C ASN A 157 10.92 -5.37 23.69
N CYS A 158 11.27 -6.61 23.37
CA CYS A 158 10.32 -7.52 22.75
C CYS A 158 9.31 -7.94 23.84
N ILE A 159 8.03 -7.60 23.61
CA ILE A 159 6.93 -7.96 24.52
C ILE A 159 6.59 -9.43 24.34
N CYS A 160 6.46 -9.85 23.07
CA CYS A 160 6.04 -11.19 22.71
C CYS A 160 6.64 -11.61 21.38
N LYS A 161 6.93 -12.92 21.29
CA LYS A 161 7.28 -13.61 20.05
C LYS A 161 6.37 -14.82 19.95
N MET A 162 5.56 -14.90 18.90
CA MET A 162 4.57 -15.96 18.76
C MET A 162 4.59 -16.58 17.37
N ILE A 163 4.34 -17.89 17.31
CA ILE A 163 4.13 -18.62 16.06
C ILE A 163 2.69 -18.33 15.61
N CYS A 164 2.54 -17.52 14.58
CA CYS A 164 1.22 -17.10 14.11
C CYS A 164 0.69 -17.95 12.97
N HIS A 165 1.56 -18.45 12.12
CA HIS A 165 1.19 -19.15 10.90
C HIS A 165 2.09 -20.36 10.66
N SER A 166 1.78 -21.17 9.65
CA SER A 166 2.62 -22.29 9.19
C SER A 166 3.48 -21.97 7.97
N GLU A 167 3.22 -20.80 7.36
CA GLU A 167 3.92 -20.25 6.20
C GLU A 167 4.23 -18.76 6.48
N PRO A 168 5.07 -18.08 5.66
CA PRO A 168 5.42 -16.70 5.86
C PRO A 168 4.22 -15.77 6.04
N ILE A 169 4.33 -14.85 6.99
CA ILE A 169 3.35 -13.81 7.21
C ILE A 169 3.46 -12.81 6.05
N THR A 170 2.34 -12.48 5.42
CA THR A 170 2.29 -11.54 4.31
C THR A 170 1.94 -10.12 4.78
N ASP A 171 0.97 -9.99 5.70
CA ASP A 171 0.60 -8.69 6.26
C ASP A 171 0.18 -8.79 7.73
N VAL A 172 0.40 -7.70 8.48
CA VAL A 172 -0.08 -7.50 9.85
C VAL A 172 -0.67 -6.11 9.97
N LYS A 173 -1.80 -5.99 10.67
CA LYS A 173 -2.50 -4.73 10.92
C LYS A 173 -3.03 -4.69 12.36
N PHE A 174 -2.91 -3.54 13.00
CA PHE A 174 -3.62 -3.26 14.26
C PHE A 174 -5.06 -2.81 13.95
N SER A 175 -5.97 -3.14 14.88
CA SER A 175 -7.27 -2.45 14.95
C SER A 175 -7.08 -0.99 15.37
N GLU A 176 -8.06 -0.14 15.03
CA GLU A 176 -8.02 1.29 15.41
C GLU A 176 -7.94 1.47 16.92
N ASP A 177 -8.68 0.63 17.67
CA ASP A 177 -8.66 0.62 19.14
C ASP A 177 -7.43 -0.06 19.74
N SER A 178 -6.57 -0.67 18.90
CA SER A 178 -5.36 -1.39 19.30
C SER A 178 -5.59 -2.59 20.21
N THR A 179 -6.79 -3.17 20.22
CA THR A 179 -7.14 -4.33 21.04
C THR A 179 -6.83 -5.66 20.37
N VAL A 180 -6.85 -5.68 19.04
CA VAL A 180 -6.58 -6.88 18.24
C VAL A 180 -5.55 -6.62 17.14
N ILE A 181 -4.95 -7.70 16.67
CA ILE A 181 -4.04 -7.71 15.52
C ILE A 181 -4.61 -8.67 14.48
N TYR A 182 -4.63 -8.22 13.26
CA TYR A 182 -4.98 -9.00 12.08
C TYR A 182 -3.72 -9.49 11.40
N SER A 183 -3.66 -10.75 10.99
CA SER A 183 -2.54 -11.31 10.26
C SER A 183 -2.99 -12.16 9.09
N THR A 184 -2.27 -12.08 7.99
CA THR A 184 -2.45 -12.89 6.78
C THR A 184 -1.17 -13.62 6.44
N SER A 185 -1.29 -14.75 5.71
CA SER A 185 -0.16 -15.58 5.39
C SER A 185 -0.36 -16.33 4.05
N TYR A 186 0.75 -16.85 3.54
CA TYR A 186 0.75 -17.81 2.43
C TYR A 186 0.06 -19.14 2.80
N ASP A 187 -0.14 -19.44 4.10
CA ASP A 187 -0.87 -20.62 4.58
C ASP A 187 -2.38 -20.58 4.31
N SER A 188 -2.86 -19.54 3.60
CA SER A 188 -4.26 -19.33 3.24
C SER A 188 -5.19 -19.03 4.41
N PHE A 189 -4.63 -18.71 5.56
CA PHE A 189 -5.41 -18.32 6.72
C PHE A 189 -5.30 -16.82 6.99
N PHE A 190 -6.43 -16.26 7.37
CA PHE A 190 -6.53 -14.96 8.01
C PHE A 190 -6.83 -15.19 9.49
N ARG A 191 -6.06 -14.56 10.38
CA ARG A 191 -6.18 -14.73 11.83
C ARG A 191 -6.32 -13.39 12.54
N ILE A 192 -7.10 -13.42 13.61
CA ILE A 192 -7.30 -12.31 14.53
C ILE A 192 -6.75 -12.71 15.90
N TRP A 193 -5.92 -11.85 16.48
CA TRP A 193 -5.20 -12.10 17.70
C TRP A 193 -5.60 -11.10 18.80
N ASP A 194 -5.79 -11.60 20.02
CA ASP A 194 -5.94 -10.74 21.19
C ASP A 194 -4.58 -10.15 21.58
N MET A 195 -4.52 -8.82 21.62
CA MET A 195 -3.28 -8.10 21.93
C MET A 195 -2.83 -8.25 23.38
N PHE A 196 -3.74 -8.57 24.30
CA PHE A 196 -3.45 -8.70 25.74
C PHE A 196 -3.13 -10.13 26.15
N ARG A 197 -3.78 -11.10 25.52
CA ARG A 197 -3.61 -12.53 25.83
C ARG A 197 -2.59 -13.21 24.92
N PHE A 198 -2.22 -12.56 23.82
CA PHE A 198 -1.32 -13.10 22.78
C PHE A 198 -1.80 -14.46 22.25
N SER A 199 -3.09 -14.61 22.08
CA SER A 199 -3.75 -15.83 21.64
C SER A 199 -4.67 -15.56 20.45
N PRO A 200 -4.86 -16.54 19.53
CA PRO A 200 -5.77 -16.37 18.43
C PRO A 200 -7.21 -16.29 18.95
N LEU A 201 -7.97 -15.29 18.48
CA LEU A 201 -9.38 -15.14 18.74
C LEU A 201 -10.20 -15.86 17.67
N LYS A 202 -9.84 -15.66 16.40
CA LYS A 202 -10.51 -16.25 15.26
C LYS A 202 -9.51 -16.66 14.18
N THR A 203 -9.87 -17.70 13.43
CA THR A 203 -9.09 -18.18 12.28
C THR A 203 -10.06 -18.44 11.14
N PHE A 204 -9.83 -17.79 10.02
CA PHE A 204 -10.65 -17.91 8.81
C PHE A 204 -9.86 -18.64 7.73
N SER A 205 -10.54 -19.59 7.06
CA SER A 205 -10.05 -20.24 5.86
C SER A 205 -10.90 -19.81 4.68
N LEU A 206 -10.25 -19.41 3.59
CA LEU A 206 -10.97 -19.01 2.38
C LEU A 206 -11.35 -20.25 1.53
N GLU A 207 -12.42 -20.12 0.74
CA GLU A 207 -12.78 -21.13 -0.26
C GLU A 207 -11.65 -21.31 -1.28
N ASN A 208 -11.34 -22.57 -1.61
CA ASN A 208 -10.20 -22.95 -2.46
C ASN A 208 -8.83 -22.55 -1.91
N SER A 209 -8.73 -22.14 -0.66
CA SER A 209 -7.51 -21.86 0.08
C SER A 209 -6.43 -21.09 -0.72
N PRO A 210 -6.76 -19.92 -1.29
CA PRO A 210 -5.73 -19.10 -1.94
C PRO A 210 -4.80 -18.52 -0.89
N SER A 211 -3.53 -18.36 -1.22
CA SER A 211 -2.62 -17.57 -0.38
C SER A 211 -3.09 -16.11 -0.34
N ILE A 212 -3.01 -15.49 0.83
CA ILE A 212 -3.49 -14.12 1.05
C ILE A 212 -2.27 -13.19 1.02
N ASN A 213 -2.34 -12.13 0.24
CA ASN A 213 -1.26 -11.16 0.12
C ASN A 213 -1.31 -10.08 1.21
N ASN A 214 -2.44 -9.38 1.32
CA ASN A 214 -2.61 -8.35 2.35
C ASN A 214 -4.06 -8.22 2.81
N VAL A 215 -4.24 -7.49 3.92
CA VAL A 215 -5.53 -7.22 4.53
C VAL A 215 -5.75 -5.72 4.66
N LEU A 216 -6.96 -5.27 4.33
CA LEU A 216 -7.43 -3.91 4.62
C LEU A 216 -8.62 -3.98 5.55
N LEU A 217 -8.61 -3.12 6.57
CA LEU A 217 -9.75 -2.94 7.46
C LEU A 217 -10.72 -1.97 6.80
N LEU A 218 -11.97 -2.38 6.68
CA LEU A 218 -13.05 -1.54 6.22
C LEU A 218 -13.67 -0.83 7.43
N GLU A 219 -14.55 0.12 7.15
CA GLU A 219 -15.22 0.87 8.21
C GLU A 219 -15.82 -0.01 9.29
N ASN A 220 -15.68 0.47 10.53
CA ASN A 220 -16.12 -0.20 11.75
C ASN A 220 -15.44 -1.54 12.05
N GLU A 221 -14.39 -1.92 11.29
CA GLU A 221 -13.60 -3.14 11.48
C GLU A 221 -14.42 -4.45 11.55
N ASN A 222 -15.71 -4.38 11.30
CA ASN A 222 -16.56 -5.57 11.17
C ASN A 222 -16.32 -6.27 9.83
N TYR A 223 -15.80 -5.54 8.86
CA TYR A 223 -15.52 -6.04 7.52
C TYR A 223 -14.04 -5.91 7.22
N VAL A 224 -13.48 -6.94 6.63
CA VAL A 224 -12.09 -6.96 6.15
C VAL A 224 -12.07 -7.29 4.67
N LEU A 225 -11.18 -6.63 3.94
CA LEU A 225 -10.88 -6.94 2.57
C LEU A 225 -9.60 -7.77 2.53
N LEU A 226 -9.66 -8.92 1.92
CA LEU A 226 -8.52 -9.80 1.69
C LEU A 226 -8.14 -9.76 0.21
N ASN A 227 -6.87 -9.48 -0.07
CA ASN A 227 -6.30 -9.51 -1.41
C ASN A 227 -5.56 -10.84 -1.60
N ASN A 228 -6.01 -11.67 -2.53
CA ASN A 228 -5.56 -13.03 -2.70
C ASN A 228 -4.70 -13.21 -3.96
N PHE A 229 -3.73 -14.12 -3.93
CA PHE A 229 -2.88 -14.46 -5.08
C PHE A 229 -3.60 -15.20 -6.21
N ASN A 230 -4.88 -15.51 -6.08
CA ASN A 230 -5.70 -16.10 -7.14
C ASN A 230 -6.46 -15.05 -7.97
N SER A 231 -6.01 -13.80 -7.96
CA SER A 231 -6.67 -12.69 -8.67
C SER A 231 -8.08 -12.40 -8.16
N SER A 232 -8.31 -12.59 -6.87
CA SER A 232 -9.58 -12.24 -6.21
C SER A 232 -9.38 -11.31 -5.02
N LEU A 233 -10.32 -10.41 -4.83
CA LEU A 233 -10.48 -9.61 -3.62
C LEU A 233 -11.77 -10.08 -2.94
N GLU A 234 -11.70 -10.36 -1.65
CA GLU A 234 -12.84 -10.90 -0.90
C GLU A 234 -13.13 -10.05 0.33
N ILE A 235 -14.40 -9.64 0.47
CA ILE A 235 -14.87 -8.97 1.67
C ILE A 235 -15.47 -10.01 2.60
N MET A 236 -14.93 -10.08 3.81
CA MET A 236 -15.39 -10.98 4.87
C MET A 236 -16.01 -10.18 6.01
N ASP A 237 -17.11 -10.66 6.56
CA ASP A 237 -17.64 -10.20 7.84
C ASP A 237 -16.92 -10.95 8.97
N VAL A 238 -16.24 -10.20 9.82
CA VAL A 238 -15.50 -10.74 10.97
C VAL A 238 -16.43 -11.32 12.04
N VAL A 239 -17.67 -10.82 12.14
CA VAL A 239 -18.65 -11.21 13.15
C VAL A 239 -19.37 -12.49 12.75
N SER A 240 -19.99 -12.51 11.56
CA SER A 240 -20.74 -13.66 11.04
C SER A 240 -19.84 -14.75 10.45
N GLU A 241 -18.57 -14.44 10.17
CA GLU A 241 -17.60 -15.33 9.52
C GLU A 241 -17.98 -15.70 8.08
N GLU A 242 -18.83 -14.90 7.45
CA GLU A 242 -19.30 -15.12 6.09
C GLU A 242 -18.56 -14.26 5.06
N GLN A 243 -18.36 -14.81 3.88
CA GLN A 243 -17.92 -14.06 2.72
C GLN A 243 -19.09 -13.26 2.15
N ILE A 244 -19.00 -11.93 2.20
CA ILE A 244 -20.05 -11.04 1.72
C ILE A 244 -19.93 -10.81 0.22
N LYS A 245 -18.71 -10.53 -0.27
CA LYS A 245 -18.52 -10.13 -1.65
C LYS A 245 -17.16 -10.59 -2.17
N LYS A 246 -17.13 -10.96 -3.45
CA LYS A 246 -15.92 -11.35 -4.15
C LYS A 246 -15.79 -10.55 -5.45
N PHE A 247 -14.62 -9.96 -5.66
CA PHE A 247 -14.28 -9.24 -6.87
C PHE A 247 -13.18 -9.97 -7.64
N GLY A 248 -13.21 -9.85 -8.95
CA GLY A 248 -12.21 -10.43 -9.83
C GLY A 248 -12.04 -9.60 -11.11
N GLY A 249 -11.17 -10.04 -12.02
CA GLY A 249 -10.95 -9.37 -13.30
C GLY A 249 -9.62 -8.61 -13.39
N HIS A 250 -8.87 -8.46 -12.27
CA HIS A 250 -7.46 -8.11 -12.25
C HIS A 250 -6.61 -9.39 -12.31
N LYS A 251 -5.34 -9.24 -12.64
CA LYS A 251 -4.39 -10.37 -12.68
C LYS A 251 -3.36 -10.19 -11.56
N HIS A 252 -3.37 -11.14 -10.62
CA HIS A 252 -2.49 -11.17 -9.47
C HIS A 252 -2.12 -12.63 -9.14
N CYS A 253 -1.02 -13.12 -9.65
CA CYS A 253 -0.59 -14.51 -9.51
C CYS A 253 0.88 -14.68 -9.14
N ASN A 254 1.75 -13.78 -9.61
CA ASN A 254 3.21 -13.94 -9.50
C ASN A 254 3.88 -12.84 -8.66
N TYR A 255 3.29 -11.66 -8.58
CA TYR A 255 3.87 -10.51 -7.90
C TYR A 255 2.95 -10.07 -6.76
N CYS A 256 3.55 -9.65 -5.65
CA CYS A 256 2.78 -8.99 -4.58
C CYS A 256 2.29 -7.63 -5.07
N THR A 257 0.98 -7.44 -5.08
CA THR A 257 0.35 -6.17 -5.42
C THR A 257 -0.41 -5.67 -4.20
N ASP A 258 -0.14 -4.44 -3.80
CA ASP A 258 -0.89 -3.83 -2.70
C ASP A 258 -2.31 -3.45 -3.16
N CYS A 259 -3.21 -3.34 -2.18
CA CYS A 259 -4.52 -2.74 -2.38
C CYS A 259 -4.73 -1.61 -1.36
N CYS A 260 -5.57 -0.66 -1.73
CA CYS A 260 -5.93 0.46 -0.85
C CYS A 260 -7.42 0.80 -0.98
N LEU A 261 -7.97 1.38 0.09
CA LEU A 261 -9.36 1.80 0.17
C LEU A 261 -9.45 3.32 -0.01
N TYR A 262 -10.25 3.74 -0.95
CA TYR A 262 -10.55 5.15 -1.20
C TYR A 262 -12.01 5.43 -0.90
N THR A 263 -12.25 6.31 0.04
CA THR A 263 -13.59 6.76 0.41
C THR A 263 -13.79 8.20 -0.01
N TYR A 264 -14.84 8.47 -0.76
CA TYR A 264 -15.22 9.82 -1.17
C TYR A 264 -16.72 10.05 -1.02
N GLU A 265 -17.10 11.30 -0.82
CA GLU A 265 -18.49 11.71 -0.74
C GLU A 265 -18.92 12.38 -2.06
N GLU A 266 -19.98 11.88 -2.66
CA GLU A 266 -20.59 12.47 -3.83
C GLU A 266 -22.09 12.66 -3.58
N ARG A 267 -22.59 13.90 -3.74
CA ARG A 267 -24.00 14.26 -3.54
C ARG A 267 -24.57 13.81 -2.17
N GLY A 268 -23.72 13.85 -1.11
CA GLY A 268 -24.11 13.40 0.23
C GLY A 268 -24.23 11.89 0.40
N LYS A 269 -23.79 11.11 -0.60
CA LYS A 269 -23.62 9.66 -0.50
C LYS A 269 -22.13 9.36 -0.40
N ARG A 270 -21.75 8.57 0.58
CA ARG A 270 -20.40 8.05 0.73
C ARG A 270 -20.21 6.86 -0.22
N ASN A 271 -19.14 6.88 -0.98
CA ASN A 271 -18.74 5.79 -1.87
C ASN A 271 -17.39 5.27 -1.45
N ASP A 272 -17.23 3.94 -1.51
CA ASP A 272 -16.01 3.25 -1.14
C ASP A 272 -15.48 2.51 -2.37
N LEU A 273 -14.28 2.88 -2.82
CA LEU A 273 -13.58 2.26 -3.94
C LEU A 273 -12.37 1.48 -3.43
N ILE A 274 -12.20 0.29 -3.92
CA ILE A 274 -11.01 -0.53 -3.69
C ILE A 274 -10.12 -0.40 -4.92
N PHE A 275 -8.88 0.03 -4.72
CA PHE A 275 -7.85 0.04 -5.76
C PHE A 275 -6.89 -1.10 -5.54
N THR A 276 -6.49 -1.77 -6.62
CA THR A 276 -5.45 -2.80 -6.62
C THR A 276 -4.60 -2.70 -7.87
N GLY A 277 -3.32 -3.08 -7.74
CA GLY A 277 -2.42 -3.20 -8.87
C GLY A 277 -2.70 -4.45 -9.69
N ASP A 278 -2.26 -4.45 -10.95
CA ASP A 278 -2.38 -5.56 -11.89
C ASP A 278 -1.00 -5.87 -12.50
N GLU A 279 -0.72 -7.16 -12.71
CA GLU A 279 0.48 -7.63 -13.41
C GLU A 279 0.51 -7.26 -14.90
N GLU A 280 -0.57 -6.73 -15.44
CA GLU A 280 -0.66 -6.22 -16.81
C GLU A 280 -0.33 -4.74 -16.96
N GLY A 281 -0.04 -4.06 -15.83
CA GLY A 281 0.27 -2.63 -15.79
C GLY A 281 -0.98 -1.77 -15.78
N ASN A 282 -2.04 -2.23 -15.15
CA ASN A 282 -3.24 -1.46 -14.91
C ASN A 282 -3.44 -1.22 -13.42
N ILE A 283 -4.15 -0.16 -13.08
CA ILE A 283 -4.77 0.01 -11.78
C ILE A 283 -6.23 -0.40 -11.94
N CYS A 284 -6.64 -1.40 -11.21
CA CYS A 284 -8.02 -1.87 -11.17
C CYS A 284 -8.74 -1.23 -9.99
N PHE A 285 -10.00 -0.82 -10.19
CA PHE A 285 -10.81 -0.33 -9.08
C PHE A 285 -12.23 -0.89 -9.12
N TYR A 286 -12.76 -1.08 -7.91
CA TYR A 286 -14.06 -1.71 -7.67
C TYR A 286 -14.87 -0.84 -6.73
N ASN A 287 -16.17 -0.69 -7.02
CA ASN A 287 -17.09 -0.04 -6.11
C ASN A 287 -17.66 -1.07 -5.11
N VAL A 288 -17.45 -0.83 -3.81
CA VAL A 288 -17.92 -1.74 -2.75
C VAL A 288 -19.43 -1.83 -2.70
N ARG A 289 -20.13 -0.73 -2.99
CA ARG A 289 -21.59 -0.60 -2.82
C ARG A 289 -22.42 -1.00 -4.04
N GLU A 290 -21.80 -1.03 -5.22
CA GLU A 290 -22.53 -1.44 -6.43
C GLU A 290 -22.92 -2.91 -6.41
N GLU A 291 -24.13 -3.21 -6.87
CA GLU A 291 -24.55 -4.58 -7.16
C GLU A 291 -23.78 -5.06 -8.40
N GLY A 292 -22.71 -5.81 -8.18
CA GLY A 292 -21.87 -6.38 -9.23
C GLY A 292 -20.38 -6.33 -8.88
N THR A 293 -19.59 -7.09 -9.62
CA THR A 293 -18.14 -7.21 -9.44
C THR A 293 -17.39 -6.62 -10.62
N LYS A 294 -17.91 -5.53 -11.20
CA LYS A 294 -17.31 -4.92 -12.39
C LYS A 294 -15.94 -4.36 -12.05
N CYS A 295 -14.92 -4.86 -12.73
CA CYS A 295 -13.56 -4.31 -12.70
C CYS A 295 -13.47 -3.12 -13.65
N ASN A 296 -13.18 -1.94 -13.11
CA ASN A 296 -12.81 -0.78 -13.89
C ASN A 296 -11.28 -0.71 -13.94
N LYS A 297 -10.70 -0.44 -15.12
CA LYS A 297 -9.25 -0.45 -15.32
C LYS A 297 -8.75 0.90 -15.80
N ILE A 298 -7.67 1.38 -15.19
CA ILE A 298 -6.90 2.53 -15.65
C ILE A 298 -5.60 1.98 -16.21
N SER A 299 -5.43 1.99 -17.55
CA SER A 299 -4.20 1.56 -18.18
C SER A 299 -3.10 2.60 -17.97
N ILE A 300 -2.04 2.19 -17.29
CA ILE A 300 -0.87 3.04 -17.09
C ILE A 300 -0.08 3.18 -18.39
N LYS A 301 -0.02 2.13 -19.22
CA LYS A 301 0.69 2.14 -20.50
C LYS A 301 0.17 3.22 -21.45
N ASP A 302 -1.15 3.46 -21.43
CA ASP A 302 -1.76 4.48 -22.30
C ASP A 302 -1.56 5.88 -21.77
N LYS A 303 -1.38 6.04 -20.45
CA LYS A 303 -1.19 7.35 -19.81
C LYS A 303 0.27 7.81 -19.80
N ILE A 304 1.22 6.88 -19.90
CA ILE A 304 2.63 7.19 -20.06
C ILE A 304 2.92 7.20 -21.57
N LYS A 305 2.94 8.38 -22.18
CA LYS A 305 3.51 8.54 -23.51
C LYS A 305 4.98 8.16 -23.43
N TYR A 306 5.36 7.08 -24.09
CA TYR A 306 6.77 6.75 -24.29
C TYR A 306 7.40 7.93 -25.03
N ASP A 307 8.31 8.63 -24.41
CA ASP A 307 9.24 9.50 -25.11
C ASP A 307 10.13 8.61 -25.97
N SER A 308 9.68 8.37 -27.20
CA SER A 308 10.32 7.50 -28.18
C SER A 308 11.70 8.00 -28.65
N ASN A 309 12.20 9.09 -28.11
CA ASN A 309 13.45 9.72 -28.54
C ASN A 309 14.70 9.29 -27.76
N GLU A 310 14.59 8.53 -26.66
CA GLU A 310 15.77 8.10 -25.89
C GLU A 310 16.22 6.64 -26.15
N MET A 311 15.50 5.88 -26.98
CA MET A 311 15.87 4.49 -27.29
C MET A 311 16.26 4.30 -28.76
N THR A 312 17.39 4.89 -29.19
CA THR A 312 18.11 4.45 -30.41
C THR A 312 19.13 3.34 -30.03
N GLY A 313 18.67 2.29 -29.42
CA GLY A 313 19.42 1.05 -29.24
C GLY A 313 18.58 -0.10 -29.76
N ASN A 314 19.10 -0.85 -30.76
CA ASN A 314 18.51 -2.07 -31.29
C ASN A 314 18.28 -3.11 -30.18
N ILE A 315 17.15 -3.05 -29.49
CA ILE A 315 16.70 -4.11 -28.60
C ILE A 315 15.74 -4.96 -29.39
N SER A 316 16.20 -6.18 -29.68
CA SER A 316 15.39 -7.25 -30.28
C SER A 316 14.07 -7.42 -29.52
N ASN A 317 12.96 -7.44 -30.26
CA ASN A 317 11.56 -7.40 -29.80
C ASN A 317 11.09 -8.56 -28.89
N ASN A 318 11.97 -9.39 -28.32
CA ASN A 318 11.57 -10.65 -27.69
C ASN A 318 11.63 -10.71 -26.16
N ASN A 319 12.06 -9.65 -25.46
CA ASN A 319 12.18 -9.66 -23.99
C ASN A 319 11.68 -8.34 -23.38
N LYS A 320 10.41 -7.97 -23.62
CA LYS A 320 9.80 -6.89 -22.85
C LYS A 320 9.53 -7.40 -21.44
N THR A 321 10.16 -6.79 -20.43
CA THR A 321 9.82 -7.05 -19.03
C THR A 321 8.36 -6.67 -18.78
N PRO A 322 7.60 -7.47 -18.03
CA PRO A 322 6.22 -7.12 -17.74
C PRO A 322 6.16 -5.82 -16.95
N VAL A 323 5.25 -4.94 -17.33
CA VAL A 323 4.95 -3.74 -16.54
C VAL A 323 3.95 -4.12 -15.46
N VAL A 324 4.33 -4.03 -14.20
CA VAL A 324 3.53 -4.44 -13.05
C VAL A 324 3.31 -3.25 -12.12
N VAL A 325 2.12 -3.10 -11.59
CA VAL A 325 1.80 -2.13 -10.52
C VAL A 325 1.90 -2.85 -9.19
N ASN A 326 2.96 -2.55 -8.42
CA ASN A 326 3.25 -3.26 -7.18
C ASN A 326 2.57 -2.65 -5.97
N CYS A 327 2.82 -1.37 -5.72
CA CYS A 327 2.41 -0.70 -4.49
C CYS A 327 1.44 0.40 -4.80
N LEU A 328 0.46 0.57 -3.92
CA LEU A 328 -0.55 1.60 -3.99
C LEU A 328 -0.73 2.23 -2.61
N ASP A 329 -0.86 3.53 -2.57
CA ASP A 329 -1.31 4.26 -1.38
C ASP A 329 -2.06 5.53 -1.77
N ILE A 330 -2.87 6.07 -0.87
CA ILE A 330 -3.74 7.21 -1.12
C ILE A 330 -3.48 8.32 -0.12
N LEU A 331 -3.23 9.51 -0.66
CA LEU A 331 -3.20 10.74 0.11
C LEU A 331 -4.58 11.40 0.02
N LYS A 332 -5.32 11.37 1.10
CA LYS A 332 -6.54 12.17 1.22
C LYS A 332 -6.17 13.61 1.53
N CYS A 333 -6.79 14.52 0.82
CA CYS A 333 -6.58 15.95 0.94
C CYS A 333 -7.81 16.60 1.58
N ASN A 334 -7.66 17.81 2.12
CA ASN A 334 -8.78 18.57 2.66
C ASN A 334 -9.79 18.91 1.55
N GLU A 335 -11.04 19.25 1.94
CA GLU A 335 -12.22 19.47 1.08
C GLU A 335 -12.00 20.30 -0.19
N ASN A 336 -10.99 21.16 -0.22
CA ASN A 336 -10.68 22.03 -1.37
C ASN A 336 -9.59 21.49 -2.29
N GLN A 337 -8.98 20.34 -2.00
CA GLN A 337 -7.90 19.75 -2.78
C GLN A 337 -8.31 18.34 -3.23
N ASN A 338 -7.88 17.94 -4.42
CA ASN A 338 -8.16 16.61 -4.92
C ASN A 338 -7.24 15.59 -4.26
N ASP A 339 -7.77 14.42 -3.96
CA ASP A 339 -6.99 13.31 -3.43
C ASP A 339 -6.02 12.77 -4.47
N ILE A 340 -4.90 12.26 -3.99
CA ILE A 340 -3.81 11.76 -4.83
C ILE A 340 -3.60 10.27 -4.54
N ILE A 341 -3.60 9.48 -5.59
CA ILE A 341 -3.24 8.07 -5.54
C ILE A 341 -1.81 7.93 -6.06
N ALA A 342 -0.91 7.38 -5.26
CA ALA A 342 0.42 7.00 -5.72
C ALA A 342 0.44 5.52 -6.09
N CYS A 343 1.05 5.21 -7.20
CA CYS A 343 1.36 3.84 -7.56
C CYS A 343 2.81 3.68 -8.01
N SER A 344 3.47 2.62 -7.58
CA SER A 344 4.77 2.23 -8.09
C SER A 344 4.61 1.32 -9.29
N VAL A 345 5.43 1.55 -10.30
CA VAL A 345 5.43 0.78 -11.54
C VAL A 345 6.79 0.14 -11.73
N MET A 346 6.80 -1.19 -11.80
CA MET A 346 7.97 -2.02 -12.06
C MET A 346 8.03 -2.42 -13.55
N GLY A 347 9.23 -2.62 -14.10
CA GLY A 347 9.44 -3.08 -15.47
C GLY A 347 10.13 -2.05 -16.36
N ASP A 348 9.82 -2.02 -17.64
CA ASP A 348 10.47 -1.14 -18.65
C ASP A 348 10.38 0.37 -18.35
N LEU A 349 9.59 0.77 -17.36
CA LEU A 349 9.38 2.15 -16.95
C LEU A 349 10.35 2.64 -15.85
N ASN A 350 11.47 1.97 -15.65
CA ASN A 350 12.56 2.41 -14.78
C ASN A 350 12.13 2.72 -13.33
N ASN A 351 11.36 1.82 -12.70
CA ASN A 351 10.97 1.96 -11.29
C ASN A 351 10.44 3.37 -10.98
N SER A 352 9.39 3.74 -11.68
CA SER A 352 8.76 5.05 -11.56
C SER A 352 7.56 5.02 -10.61
N ILE A 353 7.22 6.20 -10.09
CA ILE A 353 6.00 6.42 -9.33
C ILE A 353 5.09 7.33 -10.15
N LEU A 354 3.84 6.93 -10.29
CA LEU A 354 2.80 7.75 -10.88
C LEU A 354 1.90 8.29 -9.77
N LEU A 355 1.59 9.55 -9.88
CA LEU A 355 0.63 10.23 -9.05
C LEU A 355 -0.62 10.52 -9.90
N LEU A 356 -1.74 9.97 -9.49
CA LEU A 356 -3.04 10.17 -10.10
C LEU A 356 -3.87 11.10 -9.24
N LYS A 357 -4.62 11.98 -9.88
CA LYS A 357 -5.52 12.91 -9.22
C LYS A 357 -6.95 12.65 -9.71
N GLN A 358 -7.92 12.67 -8.79
CA GLN A 358 -9.31 12.59 -9.17
C GLN A 358 -9.73 13.87 -9.92
N ASP A 359 -10.34 13.73 -11.09
CA ASP A 359 -10.95 14.82 -11.81
C ASP A 359 -12.29 15.18 -11.13
N LYS A 360 -12.48 16.44 -10.78
CA LYS A 360 -13.74 16.94 -10.18
C LYS A 360 -14.81 17.17 -11.21
#